data_4968f1c07b990fe9beef8f5d3e0edfd4
#
_entry.id   4968f1c07b990fe9beef8f5d3e0edfd4
#
_cell.length_a   1.000
_cell.length_b   1.000
_cell.length_c   1.000
_cell.angle_alpha   90.00
_cell.angle_beta   90.00
_cell.angle_gamma   90.00
#
_symmetry.space_group_name_H-M   'P 1'
#
loop_
_entity.id
_entity.type
_entity.pdbx_description
1 polymer ?
#
loop_
_entity_poly.entity_id
_entity_poly.type
_entity_poly.pdbx_seq_one_letter_code
_entity_poly.pdbx_strand_id
1 'polypeptide(L)'
;LSNKYLRMVEKEFGVPFPDDHYEQLYGAIAAVFESWNGKRAKEYRSFEKISSAMGTAVNVQAMVFGNLGKDCGTGVAFTRNPSTGENVFFGEWLPNAQGEDVVAGIRTPHPVASNSKNSLSVAMPGAFKELNSVRKKLENHFDDMQDIEFTIQEKKLWMLQTRRGKRTGIAAIKIATDMVKEKLITKEVAVSRVRPHQIYESLLKNIDPKDIENNLPISLGLPAGPGASCGVAVFTAEKAEELGKKNKKVILVREETSPEDIHGMRYSEGILTSRGGLTSHAALVARGWGKSCVVGCQDLTIDKSHTFARIGNKKIKEGDYITLNGSSGDIYFGKMRLFQNPLDNTGPLSLLLSWADKIRKLKIRTNADTPDDCEKAIGFGAEGVGLCRTEHMFFDEKRVHEFRKMILAEDRETRNSYLKNLLPFQTKDFYKILKKMDGMPVTVRLLDPPLHEFINIHGKEMRKLANDMGLPWKAVEERVDSLKE
;
A
#
# COMPACT_ATOMS: atom_id res chain seq x y z
N LEU A 1 -38.03 -29.22 13.18
CA LEU A 1 -37.07 -28.11 13.16
C LEU A 1 -37.73 -26.88 12.51
N SER A 2 -38.33 -26.98 11.34
CA SER A 2 -38.98 -25.87 10.59
C SER A 2 -40.02 -25.13 11.43
N ASN A 3 -40.95 -25.85 12.09
CA ASN A 3 -41.97 -25.24 12.96
C ASN A 3 -41.37 -24.46 14.14
N LYS A 4 -40.18 -24.83 14.61
CA LYS A 4 -39.50 -24.08 15.67
C LYS A 4 -38.99 -22.73 15.13
N TYR A 5 -38.42 -22.73 13.93
CA TYR A 5 -37.96 -21.49 13.33
C TYR A 5 -39.10 -20.57 12.91
N LEU A 6 -40.19 -21.11 12.37
CA LEU A 6 -41.37 -20.30 12.03
C LEU A 6 -41.92 -19.58 13.27
N ARG A 7 -42.07 -20.29 14.41
CA ARG A 7 -42.49 -19.68 15.70
C ARG A 7 -41.48 -18.62 16.21
N MET A 8 -40.19 -18.83 15.99
CA MET A 8 -39.17 -17.84 16.37
C MET A 8 -39.29 -16.56 15.53
N VAL A 9 -39.52 -16.69 14.23
CA VAL A 9 -39.74 -15.55 13.33
C VAL A 9 -40.99 -14.78 13.75
N GLU A 10 -42.11 -15.47 13.94
CA GLU A 10 -43.36 -14.87 14.38
C GLU A 10 -43.21 -14.13 15.73
N LYS A 11 -42.46 -14.74 16.68
CA LYS A 11 -42.21 -14.13 18.01
C LYS A 11 -41.32 -12.87 17.89
N GLU A 12 -40.33 -12.91 17.05
CA GLU A 12 -39.33 -11.82 16.91
C GLU A 12 -39.86 -10.65 16.11
N PHE A 13 -40.56 -10.93 15.02
CA PHE A 13 -41.04 -9.91 14.07
C PHE A 13 -42.53 -9.57 14.23
N GLY A 14 -43.28 -10.30 15.06
CA GLY A 14 -44.68 -10.04 15.27
C GLY A 14 -45.60 -10.42 14.11
N VAL A 15 -45.06 -11.04 13.06
CA VAL A 15 -45.78 -11.53 11.87
C VAL A 15 -45.30 -12.93 11.52
N PRO A 16 -46.18 -13.83 11.03
CA PRO A 16 -45.75 -15.14 10.56
C PRO A 16 -44.90 -15.04 9.32
N PHE A 17 -44.02 -16.01 9.12
CA PHE A 17 -43.29 -16.14 7.86
C PHE A 17 -44.25 -16.49 6.74
N PRO A 18 -44.24 -15.79 5.57
CA PRO A 18 -45.19 -16.06 4.52
C PRO A 18 -45.13 -17.51 3.97
N ASP A 19 -46.26 -18.15 3.76
CA ASP A 19 -46.32 -19.45 3.10
C ASP A 19 -46.28 -19.35 1.56
N ASP A 20 -46.79 -18.24 1.00
CA ASP A 20 -46.78 -17.99 -0.43
C ASP A 20 -45.38 -17.65 -0.94
N HIS A 21 -44.93 -18.36 -1.98
CA HIS A 21 -43.58 -18.19 -2.51
C HIS A 21 -43.36 -16.86 -3.23
N TYR A 22 -44.40 -16.22 -3.75
CA TYR A 22 -44.28 -14.89 -4.36
C TYR A 22 -44.15 -13.83 -3.26
N GLU A 23 -44.87 -13.96 -2.15
CA GLU A 23 -44.68 -13.07 -1.02
C GLU A 23 -43.25 -13.19 -0.43
N GLN A 24 -42.73 -14.42 -0.33
CA GLN A 24 -41.33 -14.65 0.09
C GLN A 24 -40.36 -14.00 -0.91
N LEU A 25 -40.59 -14.17 -2.22
CA LEU A 25 -39.74 -13.59 -3.26
C LEU A 25 -39.79 -12.07 -3.24
N TYR A 26 -40.95 -11.44 -3.13
CA TYR A 26 -41.07 -9.97 -3.06
C TYR A 26 -40.46 -9.43 -1.78
N GLY A 27 -40.60 -10.12 -0.66
CA GLY A 27 -39.96 -9.76 0.59
C GLY A 27 -38.41 -9.80 0.48
N ALA A 28 -37.87 -10.84 -0.17
CA ALA A 28 -36.43 -10.95 -0.41
C ALA A 28 -35.91 -9.87 -1.37
N ILE A 29 -36.64 -9.54 -2.42
CA ILE A 29 -36.33 -8.46 -3.35
C ILE A 29 -36.30 -7.11 -2.61
N ALA A 30 -37.31 -6.83 -1.79
CA ALA A 30 -37.37 -5.61 -0.97
C ALA A 30 -36.17 -5.50 -0.03
N ALA A 31 -35.83 -6.59 0.67
CA ALA A 31 -34.67 -6.63 1.56
C ALA A 31 -33.35 -6.33 0.84
N VAL A 32 -33.17 -6.80 -0.39
CA VAL A 32 -31.99 -6.48 -1.20
C VAL A 32 -31.95 -4.99 -1.55
N PHE A 33 -33.07 -4.38 -1.95
CA PHE A 33 -33.12 -2.94 -2.20
C PHE A 33 -32.85 -2.12 -0.95
N GLU A 34 -33.41 -2.50 0.20
CA GLU A 34 -33.19 -1.84 1.48
C GLU A 34 -31.73 -1.96 1.96
N SER A 35 -31.07 -3.08 1.67
CA SER A 35 -29.67 -3.31 2.06
C SER A 35 -28.70 -2.25 1.48
N TRP A 36 -29.07 -1.63 0.35
CA TRP A 36 -28.33 -0.49 -0.23
C TRP A 36 -28.17 0.67 0.75
N ASN A 37 -29.18 0.89 1.59
CA ASN A 37 -29.22 1.96 2.57
C ASN A 37 -28.66 1.56 3.92
N GLY A 38 -28.25 0.31 4.10
CA GLY A 38 -27.62 -0.18 5.31
C GLY A 38 -26.30 0.54 5.64
N LYS A 39 -25.98 0.66 6.93
CA LYS A 39 -24.77 1.35 7.43
C LYS A 39 -23.50 0.82 6.75
N ARG A 40 -23.31 -0.50 6.74
CA ARG A 40 -22.14 -1.15 6.13
C ARG A 40 -22.00 -0.85 4.63
N ALA A 41 -23.12 -0.84 3.90
CA ALA A 41 -23.12 -0.55 2.46
C ALA A 41 -22.77 0.92 2.17
N LYS A 42 -23.26 1.86 3.01
CA LYS A 42 -22.91 3.28 2.92
C LYS A 42 -21.42 3.53 3.20
N GLU A 43 -20.87 2.92 4.24
CA GLU A 43 -19.45 3.02 4.59
C GLU A 43 -18.57 2.47 3.47
N TYR A 44 -18.92 1.30 2.92
CA TYR A 44 -18.21 0.69 1.79
C TYR A 44 -18.20 1.60 0.56
N ARG A 45 -19.37 2.15 0.17
CA ARG A 45 -19.46 3.07 -0.96
C ARG A 45 -18.64 4.36 -0.76
N SER A 46 -18.66 4.90 0.44
CA SER A 46 -17.83 6.07 0.79
C SER A 46 -16.34 5.78 0.62
N PHE A 47 -15.91 4.62 1.08
CA PHE A 47 -14.52 4.18 0.98
C PHE A 47 -14.08 3.96 -0.47
N GLU A 48 -14.91 3.25 -1.26
CA GLU A 48 -14.63 2.95 -2.68
C GLU A 48 -14.98 4.11 -3.62
N LYS A 49 -15.46 5.25 -3.11
CA LYS A 49 -15.91 6.42 -3.88
C LYS A 49 -17.00 6.09 -4.90
N ILE A 50 -17.89 5.18 -4.55
CA ILE A 50 -19.05 4.81 -5.36
C ILE A 50 -20.19 5.80 -5.09
N SER A 51 -20.79 6.33 -6.16
CA SER A 51 -21.91 7.27 -6.03
C SER A 51 -23.14 6.60 -5.41
N SER A 52 -23.73 7.24 -4.39
CA SER A 52 -24.97 6.78 -3.80
C SER A 52 -26.19 6.91 -4.74
N ALA A 53 -26.06 7.68 -5.82
CA ALA A 53 -27.11 7.85 -6.83
C ALA A 53 -27.23 6.64 -7.80
N MET A 54 -26.27 5.71 -7.79
CA MET A 54 -26.30 4.53 -8.68
C MET A 54 -27.45 3.57 -8.38
N GLY A 55 -27.81 3.41 -7.11
CA GLY A 55 -28.77 2.39 -6.69
C GLY A 55 -28.22 0.95 -6.79
N THR A 56 -29.09 -0.02 -6.60
CA THR A 56 -28.77 -1.45 -6.75
C THR A 56 -29.80 -2.15 -7.63
N ALA A 57 -29.49 -3.35 -8.07
CA ALA A 57 -30.40 -4.23 -8.83
C ALA A 57 -30.51 -5.59 -8.12
N VAL A 58 -31.55 -6.33 -8.45
CA VAL A 58 -31.82 -7.67 -7.95
C VAL A 58 -31.88 -8.65 -9.12
N ASN A 59 -31.11 -9.73 -9.00
CA ASN A 59 -31.18 -10.87 -9.89
C ASN A 59 -31.89 -12.03 -9.19
N VAL A 60 -32.93 -12.58 -9.81
CA VAL A 60 -33.58 -13.82 -9.36
C VAL A 60 -32.96 -14.97 -10.14
N GLN A 61 -32.24 -15.85 -9.42
CA GLN A 61 -31.47 -16.94 -10.01
C GLN A 61 -31.88 -18.28 -9.41
N ALA A 62 -31.96 -19.31 -10.23
CA ALA A 62 -32.15 -20.67 -9.74
C ALA A 62 -31.01 -21.09 -8.79
N MET A 63 -31.35 -21.65 -7.64
CA MET A 63 -30.38 -22.10 -6.68
C MET A 63 -29.80 -23.46 -7.07
N VAL A 64 -28.49 -23.60 -6.97
CA VAL A 64 -27.77 -24.86 -7.17
C VAL A 64 -27.05 -25.23 -5.87
N PHE A 65 -26.93 -26.53 -5.61
CA PHE A 65 -26.51 -27.04 -4.33
C PHE A 65 -25.18 -27.79 -4.45
N GLY A 66 -24.13 -27.21 -3.87
CA GLY A 66 -22.80 -27.83 -3.77
C GLY A 66 -22.70 -28.86 -2.64
N ASN A 67 -23.75 -29.04 -1.83
CA ASN A 67 -23.76 -29.86 -0.62
C ASN A 67 -24.72 -31.07 -0.67
N LEU A 68 -25.07 -31.55 -1.88
CA LEU A 68 -25.93 -32.72 -2.05
C LEU A 68 -25.20 -34.07 -2.01
N GLY A 69 -23.90 -34.07 -1.82
CA GLY A 69 -23.12 -35.31 -1.71
C GLY A 69 -21.71 -35.21 -2.31
N LYS A 70 -21.09 -36.37 -2.52
CA LYS A 70 -19.67 -36.48 -2.93
C LYS A 70 -19.38 -35.91 -4.34
N ASP A 71 -20.38 -35.89 -5.21
CA ASP A 71 -20.28 -35.38 -6.58
C ASP A 71 -20.63 -33.89 -6.69
N CYS A 72 -20.69 -33.21 -5.54
CA CYS A 72 -21.04 -31.80 -5.42
C CYS A 72 -19.91 -31.02 -4.76
N GLY A 73 -19.87 -29.71 -4.98
CA GLY A 73 -18.90 -28.82 -4.36
C GLY A 73 -19.11 -27.37 -4.80
N THR A 74 -18.38 -26.47 -4.19
CA THR A 74 -18.40 -25.06 -4.54
C THR A 74 -17.00 -24.47 -4.47
N GLY A 75 -16.74 -23.36 -5.15
CA GLY A 75 -15.43 -22.74 -5.11
C GLY A 75 -15.40 -21.34 -5.71
N VAL A 76 -14.25 -20.73 -5.49
CA VAL A 76 -13.87 -19.43 -6.06
C VAL A 76 -12.55 -19.57 -6.79
N ALA A 77 -12.42 -18.90 -7.92
CA ALA A 77 -11.23 -18.99 -8.74
C ALA A 77 -10.92 -17.67 -9.45
N PHE A 78 -9.64 -17.45 -9.71
CA PHE A 78 -9.14 -16.35 -10.51
C PHE A 78 -8.53 -16.88 -11.79
N THR A 79 -8.78 -16.23 -12.89
CA THR A 79 -8.24 -16.67 -14.18
C THR A 79 -6.71 -16.55 -14.24
N ARG A 80 -6.10 -15.71 -13.39
CA ARG A 80 -4.65 -15.59 -13.15
C ARG A 80 -4.40 -15.44 -11.66
N ASN A 81 -3.17 -15.69 -11.21
CA ASN A 81 -2.81 -15.47 -9.81
C ASN A 81 -2.96 -13.97 -9.44
N PRO A 82 -3.85 -13.60 -8.49
CA PRO A 82 -4.11 -12.21 -8.13
C PRO A 82 -2.97 -11.54 -7.37
N SER A 83 -2.04 -12.32 -6.80
CA SER A 83 -0.89 -11.83 -6.04
C SER A 83 0.34 -11.64 -6.91
N THR A 84 0.62 -12.58 -7.83
CA THR A 84 1.84 -12.58 -8.66
C THR A 84 1.60 -12.12 -10.09
N GLY A 85 0.37 -12.23 -10.60
CA GLY A 85 0.01 -11.97 -11.99
C GLY A 85 0.33 -13.08 -12.96
N GLU A 86 0.83 -14.22 -12.50
CA GLU A 86 1.12 -15.38 -13.35
C GLU A 86 -0.14 -15.93 -14.01
N ASN A 87 -0.02 -16.36 -15.28
CA ASN A 87 -1.11 -16.96 -16.04
C ASN A 87 -1.33 -18.41 -15.63
N VAL A 88 -1.65 -18.62 -14.35
CA VAL A 88 -2.03 -19.89 -13.77
C VAL A 88 -3.45 -19.82 -13.26
N PHE A 89 -4.19 -20.94 -13.37
CA PHE A 89 -5.54 -21.00 -12.82
C PHE A 89 -5.45 -21.10 -11.30
N PHE A 90 -5.76 -20.03 -10.60
CA PHE A 90 -5.63 -19.89 -9.15
C PHE A 90 -7.00 -19.94 -8.51
N GLY A 91 -7.18 -20.71 -7.44
CA GLY A 91 -8.45 -20.75 -6.73
C GLY A 91 -8.57 -21.92 -5.77
N GLU A 92 -9.68 -21.91 -5.05
CA GLU A 92 -10.00 -22.84 -4.00
C GLU A 92 -11.40 -23.41 -4.17
N TRP A 93 -11.60 -24.66 -3.76
CA TRP A 93 -12.88 -25.31 -3.75
C TRP A 93 -13.08 -26.21 -2.53
N LEU A 94 -14.32 -26.46 -2.17
CA LEU A 94 -14.70 -27.39 -1.12
C LEU A 94 -15.66 -28.45 -1.67
N PRO A 95 -15.39 -29.74 -1.50
CA PRO A 95 -16.36 -30.81 -1.80
C PRO A 95 -17.49 -30.80 -0.79
N ASN A 96 -18.70 -31.10 -1.24
CA ASN A 96 -19.90 -31.19 -0.44
C ASN A 96 -20.09 -29.96 0.49
N ALA A 97 -20.15 -28.76 -0.13
CA ALA A 97 -20.19 -27.49 0.56
C ALA A 97 -20.99 -26.43 -0.22
N GLN A 98 -21.47 -25.42 0.47
CA GLN A 98 -22.06 -24.21 -0.10
C GLN A 98 -21.05 -23.04 -0.08
N GLY A 99 -21.34 -21.95 -0.80
CA GLY A 99 -20.44 -20.79 -0.90
C GLY A 99 -20.05 -20.19 0.45
N GLU A 100 -20.96 -20.19 1.40
CA GLU A 100 -20.73 -19.70 2.78
C GLU A 100 -19.63 -20.48 3.49
N ASP A 101 -19.54 -21.81 3.26
CA ASP A 101 -18.52 -22.67 3.87
C ASP A 101 -17.11 -22.30 3.42
N VAL A 102 -16.96 -21.82 2.16
CA VAL A 102 -15.67 -21.36 1.61
C VAL A 102 -15.27 -20.04 2.28
N VAL A 103 -16.22 -19.11 2.40
CA VAL A 103 -15.96 -17.76 2.92
C VAL A 103 -15.81 -17.75 4.45
N ALA A 104 -16.55 -18.60 5.16
CA ALA A 104 -16.52 -18.65 6.63
C ALA A 104 -15.24 -19.27 7.22
N GLY A 105 -14.42 -19.92 6.39
CA GLY A 105 -13.14 -20.51 6.84
C GLY A 105 -13.28 -21.67 7.83
N ILE A 106 -14.47 -22.26 7.96
CA ILE A 106 -14.74 -23.37 8.91
C ILE A 106 -14.04 -24.65 8.45
N ARG A 107 -13.87 -24.84 7.16
CA ARG A 107 -13.20 -25.99 6.53
C ARG A 107 -12.03 -25.49 5.70
N THR A 108 -10.92 -26.23 5.71
CA THR A 108 -9.77 -25.91 4.85
C THR A 108 -10.10 -26.23 3.39
N PRO A 109 -10.10 -25.26 2.48
CA PRO A 109 -10.37 -25.49 1.08
C PRO A 109 -9.19 -26.18 0.39
N HIS A 110 -9.47 -26.77 -0.76
CA HIS A 110 -8.49 -27.44 -1.62
C HIS A 110 -8.23 -26.59 -2.88
N PRO A 111 -7.03 -26.65 -3.46
CA PRO A 111 -6.73 -25.89 -4.67
C PRO A 111 -7.56 -26.37 -5.87
N VAL A 112 -7.93 -25.44 -6.75
CA VAL A 112 -8.63 -25.77 -8.00
C VAL A 112 -7.68 -26.50 -8.96
N ALA A 113 -6.43 -26.05 -9.06
CA ALA A 113 -5.43 -26.63 -9.97
C ALA A 113 -4.16 -26.99 -9.21
N SER A 114 -3.91 -28.25 -9.03
CA SER A 114 -2.62 -28.79 -8.50
C SER A 114 -2.55 -30.31 -8.70
N ASN A 115 -1.39 -30.89 -8.39
CA ASN A 115 -1.20 -32.35 -8.40
C ASN A 115 -1.68 -33.04 -7.12
N SER A 116 -2.25 -32.31 -6.19
CA SER A 116 -2.81 -32.87 -4.95
C SER A 116 -4.05 -33.72 -5.25
N LYS A 117 -4.18 -34.84 -4.55
CA LYS A 117 -5.35 -35.75 -4.67
C LYS A 117 -6.68 -35.05 -4.41
N ASN A 118 -6.69 -34.00 -3.59
CA ASN A 118 -7.88 -33.26 -3.21
C ASN A 118 -8.13 -32.02 -4.10
N SER A 119 -7.25 -31.73 -5.07
CA SER A 119 -7.49 -30.64 -6.01
C SER A 119 -8.68 -30.95 -6.91
N LEU A 120 -9.39 -29.89 -7.37
CA LEU A 120 -10.51 -30.07 -8.29
C LEU A 120 -10.05 -30.75 -9.59
N SER A 121 -8.84 -30.43 -10.07
CA SER A 121 -8.25 -31.03 -11.28
C SER A 121 -8.09 -32.54 -11.20
N VAL A 122 -7.89 -33.09 -10.01
CA VAL A 122 -7.75 -34.54 -9.77
C VAL A 122 -9.06 -35.17 -9.30
N ALA A 123 -9.79 -34.52 -8.40
CA ALA A 123 -11.03 -35.06 -7.82
C ALA A 123 -12.21 -35.05 -8.82
N MET A 124 -12.33 -34.01 -9.65
CA MET A 124 -13.41 -33.86 -10.62
C MET A 124 -12.88 -33.35 -11.97
N PRO A 125 -12.12 -34.16 -12.72
CA PRO A 125 -11.40 -33.70 -13.92
C PRO A 125 -12.34 -33.21 -15.04
N GLY A 126 -13.57 -33.72 -15.13
CA GLY A 126 -14.57 -33.26 -16.08
C GLY A 126 -15.01 -31.82 -15.81
N ALA A 127 -15.41 -31.54 -14.58
CA ALA A 127 -15.80 -30.18 -14.14
C ALA A 127 -14.61 -29.20 -14.23
N PHE A 128 -13.40 -29.63 -13.88
CA PHE A 128 -12.19 -28.82 -14.02
C PHE A 128 -11.91 -28.46 -15.49
N LYS A 129 -12.03 -29.40 -16.41
CA LYS A 129 -11.83 -29.15 -17.86
C LYS A 129 -12.82 -28.12 -18.39
N GLU A 130 -14.09 -28.23 -17.99
CA GLU A 130 -15.13 -27.26 -18.34
C GLU A 130 -14.83 -25.89 -17.75
N LEU A 131 -14.51 -25.81 -16.44
CA LEU A 131 -14.18 -24.57 -15.76
C LEU A 131 -12.94 -23.88 -16.37
N ASN A 132 -11.93 -24.64 -16.76
CA ASN A 132 -10.75 -24.10 -17.45
C ASN A 132 -11.08 -23.58 -18.87
N SER A 133 -12.05 -24.17 -19.54
CA SER A 133 -12.58 -23.64 -20.82
C SER A 133 -13.32 -22.32 -20.61
N VAL A 134 -14.14 -22.25 -19.56
CA VAL A 134 -14.85 -21.01 -19.15
C VAL A 134 -13.85 -19.91 -18.78
N ARG A 135 -12.82 -20.22 -18.01
CA ARG A 135 -11.71 -19.31 -17.70
C ARG A 135 -11.20 -18.57 -18.93
N LYS A 136 -10.86 -19.33 -20.00
CA LYS A 136 -10.32 -18.76 -21.24
C LYS A 136 -11.37 -17.90 -21.98
N LYS A 137 -12.61 -18.36 -22.00
CA LYS A 137 -13.72 -17.58 -22.63
C LYS A 137 -13.93 -16.24 -21.91
N LEU A 138 -13.90 -16.23 -20.58
CA LEU A 138 -14.09 -15.02 -19.78
C LEU A 138 -12.94 -14.02 -19.99
N GLU A 139 -11.67 -14.47 -19.95
CA GLU A 139 -10.55 -13.57 -20.24
C GLU A 139 -10.62 -12.96 -21.64
N ASN A 140 -10.97 -13.75 -22.65
CA ASN A 140 -11.10 -13.28 -24.02
C ASN A 140 -12.31 -12.35 -24.22
N HIS A 141 -13.38 -12.54 -23.45
CA HIS A 141 -14.60 -11.72 -23.56
C HIS A 141 -14.43 -10.36 -22.84
N PHE A 142 -13.82 -10.37 -21.65
CA PHE A 142 -13.64 -9.16 -20.85
C PHE A 142 -12.29 -8.48 -21.07
N ASP A 143 -11.40 -9.11 -21.83
CA ASP A 143 -10.02 -8.67 -22.05
C ASP A 143 -9.26 -8.41 -20.74
N ASP A 144 -9.68 -9.03 -19.63
CA ASP A 144 -9.11 -8.82 -18.30
C ASP A 144 -9.25 -10.06 -17.43
N MET A 145 -8.38 -10.15 -16.41
CA MET A 145 -8.44 -11.17 -15.36
C MET A 145 -9.80 -11.12 -14.64
N GLN A 146 -10.40 -12.29 -14.49
CA GLN A 146 -11.69 -12.44 -13.84
C GLN A 146 -11.58 -13.21 -12.51
N ASP A 147 -12.43 -12.84 -11.58
CA ASP A 147 -12.79 -13.55 -10.36
C ASP A 147 -14.08 -14.32 -10.66
N ILE A 148 -14.11 -15.61 -10.33
CA ILE A 148 -15.14 -16.56 -10.72
C ILE A 148 -15.68 -17.25 -9.47
N GLU A 149 -17.00 -17.27 -9.34
CA GLU A 149 -17.71 -18.09 -8.37
C GLU A 149 -18.45 -19.21 -9.09
N PHE A 150 -18.27 -20.45 -8.62
CA PHE A 150 -18.87 -21.61 -9.27
C PHE A 150 -19.36 -22.66 -8.25
N THR A 151 -20.34 -23.44 -8.67
CA THR A 151 -20.84 -24.60 -7.92
C THR A 151 -20.87 -25.81 -8.86
N ILE A 152 -20.59 -26.96 -8.31
CA ILE A 152 -20.71 -28.26 -8.99
C ILE A 152 -21.84 -29.01 -8.28
N GLN A 153 -22.89 -29.31 -9.01
CA GLN A 153 -23.99 -30.13 -8.55
C GLN A 153 -24.06 -31.38 -9.42
N GLU A 154 -23.96 -32.58 -8.81
CA GLU A 154 -24.04 -33.87 -9.51
C GLU A 154 -23.08 -33.91 -10.72
N LYS A 155 -21.79 -33.56 -10.50
CA LYS A 155 -20.72 -33.46 -11.51
C LYS A 155 -20.90 -32.36 -12.56
N LYS A 156 -22.04 -31.67 -12.61
CA LYS A 156 -22.30 -30.59 -13.56
C LYS A 156 -21.81 -29.26 -13.01
N LEU A 157 -21.05 -28.53 -13.81
CA LEU A 157 -20.57 -27.18 -13.46
C LEU A 157 -21.67 -26.14 -13.66
N TRP A 158 -21.77 -25.24 -12.69
CA TRP A 158 -22.64 -24.06 -12.74
C TRP A 158 -21.83 -22.83 -12.42
N MET A 159 -21.86 -21.87 -13.33
CA MET A 159 -21.26 -20.55 -13.10
C MET A 159 -22.24 -19.68 -12.35
N LEU A 160 -21.82 -19.14 -11.21
CA LEU A 160 -22.69 -18.30 -10.38
C LEU A 160 -22.44 -16.83 -10.66
N GLN A 161 -21.18 -16.41 -10.66
CA GLN A 161 -20.80 -15.02 -10.85
C GLN A 161 -19.42 -14.92 -11.49
N THR A 162 -19.22 -13.86 -12.26
CA THR A 162 -17.90 -13.38 -12.66
C THR A 162 -17.82 -11.89 -12.43
N ARG A 163 -16.63 -11.43 -12.04
CA ARG A 163 -16.32 -10.01 -11.84
C ARG A 163 -14.87 -9.75 -12.15
N ARG A 164 -14.53 -8.49 -12.34
CA ARG A 164 -13.14 -8.07 -12.49
C ARG A 164 -12.33 -8.47 -11.27
N GLY A 165 -11.28 -9.26 -11.45
CA GLY A 165 -10.45 -9.77 -10.35
C GLY A 165 -9.68 -8.64 -9.66
N LYS A 166 -9.84 -8.53 -8.34
CA LYS A 166 -8.99 -7.69 -7.50
C LYS A 166 -7.58 -8.28 -7.50
N ARG A 167 -6.56 -7.43 -7.53
CA ARG A 167 -5.16 -7.85 -7.67
C ARG A 167 -4.21 -6.84 -7.04
N THR A 168 -3.03 -7.31 -6.63
CA THR A 168 -1.93 -6.45 -6.14
C THR A 168 -1.36 -5.57 -7.25
N GLY A 169 -0.62 -4.53 -6.89
CA GLY A 169 0.06 -3.66 -7.87
C GLY A 169 1.03 -4.43 -8.76
N ILE A 170 1.79 -5.38 -8.20
CA ILE A 170 2.70 -6.26 -8.94
C ILE A 170 1.94 -7.08 -9.97
N ALA A 171 0.86 -7.74 -9.54
CA ALA A 171 0.04 -8.55 -10.42
C ALA A 171 -0.63 -7.69 -11.51
N ALA A 172 -1.09 -6.49 -11.19
CA ALA A 172 -1.70 -5.59 -12.16
C ALA A 172 -0.74 -5.24 -13.32
N ILE A 173 0.51 -4.91 -12.98
CA ILE A 173 1.56 -4.57 -13.94
C ILE A 173 1.90 -5.80 -14.81
N LYS A 174 2.13 -6.95 -14.16
CA LYS A 174 2.47 -8.18 -14.86
C LYS A 174 1.35 -8.65 -15.78
N ILE A 175 0.11 -8.66 -15.31
CA ILE A 175 -1.06 -9.05 -16.11
C ILE A 175 -1.20 -8.12 -17.32
N ALA A 176 -1.11 -6.80 -17.13
CA ALA A 176 -1.24 -5.83 -18.22
C ALA A 176 -0.15 -6.05 -19.28
N THR A 177 1.09 -6.27 -18.88
CA THR A 177 2.20 -6.49 -19.83
C THR A 177 2.11 -7.86 -20.53
N ASP A 178 1.70 -8.91 -19.83
CA ASP A 178 1.57 -10.23 -20.41
C ASP A 178 0.37 -10.31 -21.39
N MET A 179 -0.76 -9.66 -21.08
CA MET A 179 -1.91 -9.59 -22.00
C MET A 179 -1.60 -8.85 -23.31
N VAL A 180 -0.68 -7.86 -23.28
CA VAL A 180 -0.17 -7.25 -24.53
C VAL A 180 0.66 -8.25 -25.33
N LYS A 181 1.56 -9.00 -24.67
CA LYS A 181 2.35 -10.06 -25.34
C LYS A 181 1.47 -11.15 -25.92
N GLU A 182 0.40 -11.50 -25.22
CA GLU A 182 -0.61 -12.48 -25.63
C GLU A 182 -1.57 -11.92 -26.71
N LYS A 183 -1.45 -10.63 -27.07
CA LYS A 183 -2.30 -9.93 -28.05
C LYS A 183 -3.77 -9.82 -27.66
N LEU A 184 -4.09 -9.88 -26.39
CA LEU A 184 -5.44 -9.69 -25.86
C LEU A 184 -5.80 -8.20 -25.74
N ILE A 185 -4.82 -7.34 -25.43
CA ILE A 185 -5.02 -5.89 -25.28
C ILE A 185 -3.93 -5.09 -25.99
N THR A 186 -4.19 -3.82 -26.26
CA THR A 186 -3.18 -2.89 -26.79
C THR A 186 -2.32 -2.30 -25.69
N LYS A 187 -1.20 -1.66 -26.04
CA LYS A 187 -0.30 -0.96 -25.08
C LYS A 187 -1.02 0.19 -24.38
N GLU A 188 -1.85 0.92 -25.12
CA GLU A 188 -2.66 2.03 -24.60
C GLU A 188 -3.63 1.54 -23.53
N VAL A 189 -4.32 0.43 -23.79
CA VAL A 189 -5.20 -0.21 -22.81
C VAL A 189 -4.45 -0.68 -21.60
N ALA A 190 -3.27 -1.30 -21.77
CA ALA A 190 -2.44 -1.75 -20.66
C ALA A 190 -2.02 -0.58 -19.76
N VAL A 191 -1.55 0.53 -20.33
CA VAL A 191 -1.15 1.73 -19.59
C VAL A 191 -2.34 2.36 -18.86
N SER A 192 -3.50 2.48 -19.51
CA SER A 192 -4.71 3.06 -18.90
C SER A 192 -5.28 2.21 -17.76
N ARG A 193 -5.03 0.91 -17.78
CA ARG A 193 -5.60 -0.07 -16.84
C ARG A 193 -4.86 -0.11 -15.49
N VAL A 194 -3.55 0.14 -15.51
CA VAL A 194 -2.72 0.17 -14.29
C VAL A 194 -2.80 1.56 -13.66
N ARG A 195 -3.32 1.62 -12.44
CA ARG A 195 -3.53 2.88 -11.73
C ARG A 195 -2.23 3.34 -11.04
N PRO A 196 -1.99 4.67 -10.86
CA PRO A 196 -0.77 5.17 -10.22
C PRO A 196 -0.48 4.57 -8.84
N HIS A 197 -1.50 4.34 -7.99
CA HIS A 197 -1.29 3.73 -6.68
C HIS A 197 -0.76 2.29 -6.77
N GLN A 198 -1.13 1.53 -7.81
CA GLN A 198 -0.62 0.17 -8.05
C GLN A 198 0.85 0.17 -8.45
N ILE A 199 1.29 1.19 -9.18
CA ILE A 199 2.72 1.40 -9.48
C ILE A 199 3.47 1.71 -8.18
N TYR A 200 2.95 2.65 -7.38
CA TYR A 200 3.55 2.98 -6.09
C TYR A 200 3.64 1.75 -5.17
N GLU A 201 2.57 0.97 -5.05
CA GLU A 201 2.53 -0.28 -4.28
C GLU A 201 3.60 -1.28 -4.75
N SER A 202 3.81 -1.39 -6.06
CA SER A 202 4.80 -2.32 -6.63
C SER A 202 6.26 -1.95 -6.31
N LEU A 203 6.52 -0.68 -5.98
CA LEU A 203 7.85 -0.17 -5.61
C LEU A 203 8.16 -0.33 -4.12
N LEU A 204 7.15 -0.65 -3.31
CA LEU A 204 7.34 -0.88 -1.88
C LEU A 204 7.91 -2.27 -1.62
N LYS A 205 8.40 -2.47 -0.40
CA LYS A 205 8.73 -3.83 0.07
C LYS A 205 7.44 -4.66 0.14
N ASN A 206 7.48 -5.87 -0.38
CA ASN A 206 6.39 -6.83 -0.36
C ASN A 206 6.85 -8.14 0.26
N ILE A 207 5.91 -8.94 0.75
CA ILE A 207 6.21 -10.29 1.25
C ILE A 207 6.37 -11.23 0.05
N ASP A 208 7.36 -12.12 0.10
CA ASP A 208 7.55 -13.15 -0.94
C ASP A 208 6.25 -13.98 -1.09
N PRO A 209 5.67 -14.06 -2.29
CA PRO A 209 4.44 -14.83 -2.53
C PRO A 209 4.51 -16.27 -2.02
N LYS A 210 5.67 -16.92 -2.12
CA LYS A 210 5.88 -18.28 -1.60
C LYS A 210 5.75 -18.35 -0.08
N ASP A 211 6.16 -17.30 0.62
CA ASP A 211 6.00 -17.24 2.07
C ASP A 211 4.53 -16.99 2.45
N ILE A 212 3.77 -16.24 1.65
CA ILE A 212 2.32 -16.05 1.85
C ILE A 212 1.57 -17.38 1.64
N GLU A 213 1.90 -18.13 0.59
CA GLU A 213 1.25 -19.41 0.30
C GLU A 213 1.49 -20.46 1.40
N ASN A 214 2.61 -20.39 2.09
CA ASN A 214 3.00 -21.35 3.14
C ASN A 214 2.65 -20.92 4.57
N ASN A 215 2.17 -19.69 4.77
CA ASN A 215 1.87 -19.16 6.09
C ASN A 215 0.49 -18.48 6.10
N LEU A 216 -0.35 -18.88 7.03
CA LEU A 216 -1.61 -18.20 7.26
C LEU A 216 -1.39 -16.97 8.14
N PRO A 217 -2.09 -15.84 7.87
CA PRO A 217 -2.07 -14.70 8.76
C PRO A 217 -2.67 -15.09 10.13
N ILE A 218 -2.10 -14.57 11.20
CA ILE A 218 -2.59 -14.80 12.56
C ILE A 218 -3.75 -13.88 12.94
N SER A 219 -3.90 -12.77 12.24
CA SER A 219 -5.02 -11.82 12.34
C SER A 219 -4.99 -10.82 11.17
N LEU A 220 -6.04 -10.02 11.11
CA LEU A 220 -6.26 -8.97 10.11
C LEU A 220 -6.58 -7.65 10.80
N GLY A 221 -6.02 -6.55 10.28
CA GLY A 221 -6.38 -5.19 10.64
C GLY A 221 -6.71 -4.35 9.40
N LEU A 222 -6.86 -3.03 9.60
CA LEU A 222 -7.10 -2.10 8.50
C LEU A 222 -5.76 -1.73 7.83
N PRO A 223 -5.63 -1.80 6.49
CA PRO A 223 -4.44 -1.43 5.74
C PRO A 223 -4.25 0.09 5.76
N ALA A 224 -3.39 0.58 6.65
CA ALA A 224 -3.24 2.02 6.93
C ALA A 224 -1.99 2.65 6.34
N GLY A 225 -0.94 1.89 6.09
CA GLY A 225 0.28 2.33 5.42
C GLY A 225 0.81 1.21 4.53
N PRO A 226 0.86 1.40 3.20
CA PRO A 226 1.12 0.32 2.25
C PRO A 226 2.56 -0.22 2.34
N GLY A 227 2.76 -1.42 1.79
CA GLY A 227 4.02 -2.16 1.83
C GLY A 227 4.09 -3.15 2.96
N ALA A 228 5.18 -3.93 3.00
CA ALA A 228 5.42 -4.93 4.01
C ALA A 228 6.61 -4.56 4.90
N SER A 229 6.54 -4.94 6.17
CA SER A 229 7.62 -4.78 7.13
C SER A 229 7.76 -6.02 8.00
N CYS A 230 8.99 -6.36 8.35
CA CYS A 230 9.32 -7.46 9.23
C CYS A 230 10.33 -6.98 10.28
N GLY A 231 10.06 -7.27 11.53
CA GLY A 231 10.93 -6.87 12.63
C GLY A 231 10.53 -7.52 13.95
N VAL A 232 11.30 -7.24 14.98
CA VAL A 232 10.97 -7.69 16.33
C VAL A 232 9.87 -6.83 16.93
N ALA A 233 8.90 -7.46 17.57
CA ALA A 233 7.82 -6.76 18.24
C ALA A 233 8.35 -6.03 19.49
N VAL A 234 7.97 -4.77 19.63
CA VAL A 234 8.22 -3.95 20.81
C VAL A 234 6.95 -3.20 21.20
N PHE A 235 6.72 -3.01 22.48
CA PHE A 235 5.44 -2.52 22.99
C PHE A 235 5.51 -1.10 23.55
N THR A 236 6.70 -0.47 23.55
CA THR A 236 6.90 0.92 23.96
C THR A 236 7.69 1.71 22.93
N ALA A 237 7.45 3.02 22.86
CA ALA A 237 8.12 3.92 21.93
C ALA A 237 9.62 4.05 22.25
N GLU A 238 9.96 4.08 23.54
CA GLU A 238 11.34 4.14 24.02
C GLU A 238 12.14 2.92 23.58
N LYS A 239 11.53 1.73 23.69
CA LYS A 239 12.19 0.48 23.26
C LYS A 239 12.36 0.41 21.75
N ALA A 240 11.37 0.91 21.01
CA ALA A 240 11.48 1.03 19.54
C ALA A 240 12.63 1.94 19.14
N GLU A 241 12.79 3.08 19.80
CA GLU A 241 13.90 4.01 19.58
C GLU A 241 15.25 3.41 19.96
N GLU A 242 15.34 2.79 21.15
CA GLU A 242 16.57 2.14 21.62
C GLU A 242 17.11 1.11 20.63
N LEU A 243 16.22 0.20 20.19
CA LEU A 243 16.62 -0.87 19.29
C LEU A 243 16.82 -0.38 17.86
N GLY A 244 15.99 0.57 17.40
CA GLY A 244 16.15 1.17 16.08
C GLY A 244 17.44 1.96 15.91
N LYS A 245 17.88 2.70 16.94
CA LYS A 245 19.21 3.36 16.96
C LYS A 245 20.38 2.36 16.87
N LYS A 246 20.16 1.11 17.32
CA LYS A 246 21.12 0.00 17.17
C LYS A 246 20.97 -0.74 15.82
N ASN A 247 20.26 -0.14 14.85
CA ASN A 247 19.96 -0.72 13.53
C ASN A 247 19.18 -2.06 13.57
N LYS A 248 18.48 -2.36 14.66
CA LYS A 248 17.56 -3.50 14.70
C LYS A 248 16.23 -3.12 14.02
N LYS A 249 15.72 -4.01 13.20
CA LYS A 249 14.39 -3.85 12.60
C LYS A 249 13.34 -4.13 13.65
N VAL A 250 12.51 -3.16 13.95
CA VAL A 250 11.48 -3.24 14.99
C VAL A 250 10.10 -2.95 14.43
N ILE A 251 9.08 -3.61 14.96
CA ILE A 251 7.67 -3.30 14.74
C ILE A 251 7.12 -2.77 16.05
N LEU A 252 6.65 -1.53 16.04
CA LEU A 252 6.01 -0.92 17.18
C LEU A 252 4.56 -1.40 17.29
N VAL A 253 4.23 -2.05 18.40
CA VAL A 253 2.90 -2.61 18.68
C VAL A 253 2.28 -1.85 19.85
N ARG A 254 1.14 -1.19 19.61
CA ARG A 254 0.47 -0.34 20.61
C ARG A 254 -1.03 -0.62 20.62
N GLU A 255 -1.74 -0.22 21.67
CA GLU A 255 -3.20 -0.14 21.64
C GLU A 255 -3.64 0.95 20.66
N GLU A 256 -3.05 2.12 20.79
CA GLU A 256 -3.14 3.28 19.90
C GLU A 256 -1.84 4.07 19.99
N THR A 257 -1.54 4.95 19.04
CA THR A 257 -0.40 5.85 19.11
C THR A 257 -0.83 7.28 19.37
N SER A 258 -0.01 8.00 20.12
CA SER A 258 -0.14 9.43 20.41
C SER A 258 1.04 10.22 19.82
N PRO A 259 0.99 11.57 19.82
CA PRO A 259 2.14 12.39 19.43
C PRO A 259 3.43 12.10 20.25
N GLU A 260 3.28 11.60 21.46
CA GLU A 260 4.40 11.22 22.34
C GLU A 260 5.15 9.98 21.80
N ASP A 261 4.48 9.12 21.04
CA ASP A 261 5.08 7.91 20.44
C ASP A 261 5.91 8.20 19.16
N ILE A 262 5.93 9.43 18.67
CA ILE A 262 6.57 9.81 17.38
C ILE A 262 8.03 9.36 17.29
N HIS A 263 8.79 9.48 18.36
CA HIS A 263 10.20 9.08 18.40
C HIS A 263 10.35 7.56 18.16
N GLY A 264 9.52 6.73 18.80
CA GLY A 264 9.51 5.29 18.58
C GLY A 264 9.01 4.89 17.19
N MET A 265 7.96 5.56 16.70
CA MET A 265 7.41 5.35 15.35
C MET A 265 8.45 5.66 14.27
N ARG A 266 9.30 6.69 14.48
CA ARG A 266 10.36 7.08 13.53
C ARG A 266 11.39 5.98 13.32
N TYR A 267 11.77 5.27 14.38
CA TYR A 267 12.78 4.21 14.34
C TYR A 267 12.20 2.81 14.04
N SER A 268 10.87 2.68 13.95
CA SER A 268 10.22 1.42 13.59
C SER A 268 10.17 1.20 12.08
N GLU A 269 10.27 -0.06 11.63
CA GLU A 269 10.04 -0.47 10.23
C GLU A 269 8.53 -0.48 9.92
N GLY A 270 7.70 -0.79 10.89
CA GLY A 270 6.25 -0.82 10.77
C GLY A 270 5.53 -0.59 12.09
N ILE A 271 4.25 -0.33 12.02
CA ILE A 271 3.39 0.03 13.15
C ILE A 271 2.13 -0.84 13.13
N LEU A 272 1.79 -1.41 14.28
CA LEU A 272 0.59 -2.22 14.50
C LEU A 272 -0.19 -1.65 15.68
N THR A 273 -1.49 -1.38 15.48
CA THR A 273 -2.36 -0.96 16.60
C THR A 273 -3.63 -1.78 16.72
N SER A 274 -4.12 -1.99 17.95
CA SER A 274 -5.41 -2.64 18.19
C SER A 274 -6.58 -1.70 17.94
N ARG A 275 -6.41 -0.41 18.15
CA ARG A 275 -7.39 0.64 17.95
C ARG A 275 -6.99 1.61 16.86
N GLY A 276 -7.94 2.37 16.38
CA GLY A 276 -7.76 3.40 15.37
C GLY A 276 -8.25 2.97 13.98
N GLY A 277 -8.59 3.97 13.17
CA GLY A 277 -9.01 3.83 11.78
C GLY A 277 -7.96 4.38 10.82
N LEU A 278 -8.30 4.45 9.54
CA LEU A 278 -7.43 4.95 8.47
C LEU A 278 -7.05 6.43 8.60
N THR A 279 -7.70 7.16 9.49
CA THR A 279 -7.42 8.58 9.84
C THR A 279 -6.80 8.73 11.23
N SER A 280 -6.45 7.63 11.91
CA SER A 280 -5.79 7.66 13.21
C SER A 280 -4.39 8.24 13.13
N HIS A 281 -3.85 8.69 14.26
CA HIS A 281 -2.49 9.21 14.36
C HIS A 281 -1.44 8.24 13.78
N ALA A 282 -1.54 6.93 14.13
CA ALA A 282 -0.67 5.88 13.57
C ALA A 282 -0.71 5.86 12.04
N ALA A 283 -1.91 5.88 11.45
CA ALA A 283 -2.12 5.80 10.02
C ALA A 283 -1.58 7.04 9.27
N LEU A 284 -1.82 8.23 9.81
CA LEU A 284 -1.39 9.48 9.18
C LEU A 284 0.14 9.62 9.19
N VAL A 285 0.76 9.38 10.34
CA VAL A 285 2.23 9.48 10.49
C VAL A 285 2.94 8.41 9.67
N ALA A 286 2.46 7.15 9.72
CA ALA A 286 3.05 6.06 8.96
C ALA A 286 3.01 6.33 7.45
N ARG A 287 1.88 6.80 6.92
CA ARG A 287 1.77 7.18 5.51
C ARG A 287 2.67 8.34 5.14
N GLY A 288 2.77 9.37 5.99
CA GLY A 288 3.65 10.50 5.77
C GLY A 288 5.14 10.10 5.67
N TRP A 289 5.53 9.01 6.35
CA TRP A 289 6.90 8.50 6.34
C TRP A 289 7.10 7.27 5.43
N GLY A 290 6.08 6.83 4.69
CA GLY A 290 6.16 5.66 3.82
C GLY A 290 6.39 4.35 4.58
N LYS A 291 5.88 4.24 5.80
CA LYS A 291 6.02 3.05 6.65
C LYS A 291 4.80 2.15 6.56
N SER A 292 5.04 0.84 6.56
CA SER A 292 3.98 -0.16 6.66
C SER A 292 3.20 0.00 7.97
N CYS A 293 1.87 0.03 7.88
CA CYS A 293 1.02 0.24 9.05
C CYS A 293 -0.27 -0.57 8.95
N VAL A 294 -0.59 -1.27 10.03
CA VAL A 294 -1.86 -1.97 10.22
C VAL A 294 -2.50 -1.44 11.49
N VAL A 295 -3.74 -0.95 11.39
CA VAL A 295 -4.46 -0.37 12.54
C VAL A 295 -5.77 -1.11 12.78
N GLY A 296 -6.35 -0.94 13.98
CA GLY A 296 -7.66 -1.51 14.28
C GLY A 296 -7.70 -3.03 14.29
N CYS A 297 -6.60 -3.69 14.64
CA CYS A 297 -6.54 -5.14 14.82
C CYS A 297 -7.28 -5.53 16.11
N GLN A 298 -8.54 -5.92 15.99
CA GLN A 298 -9.42 -6.19 17.14
C GLN A 298 -8.94 -7.38 18.00
N ASP A 299 -8.23 -8.33 17.40
CA ASP A 299 -7.69 -9.50 18.10
C ASP A 299 -6.40 -9.20 18.87
N LEU A 300 -5.86 -7.99 18.76
CA LEU A 300 -4.65 -7.58 19.45
C LEU A 300 -4.97 -7.07 20.86
N THR A 301 -4.40 -7.72 21.85
CA THR A 301 -4.44 -7.28 23.26
C THR A 301 -3.03 -7.20 23.81
N ILE A 302 -2.64 -6.07 24.36
CA ILE A 302 -1.33 -5.86 24.97
C ILE A 302 -1.44 -6.05 26.48
N ASP A 303 -0.48 -6.76 27.07
CA ASP A 303 -0.43 -6.95 28.52
C ASP A 303 -0.09 -5.63 29.24
N LYS A 304 -0.65 -5.46 30.45
CA LYS A 304 -0.44 -4.25 31.28
C LYS A 304 1.03 -3.95 31.59
N SER A 305 1.88 -4.99 31.60
CA SER A 305 3.33 -4.85 31.82
C SER A 305 4.09 -4.46 30.52
N HIS A 306 3.43 -4.39 29.38
CA HIS A 306 4.03 -4.15 28.06
C HIS A 306 5.19 -5.11 27.70
N THR A 307 5.13 -6.35 28.20
CA THR A 307 6.17 -7.37 27.94
C THR A 307 5.74 -8.41 26.89
N PHE A 308 4.44 -8.53 26.65
CA PHE A 308 3.88 -9.40 25.60
C PHE A 308 2.54 -8.88 25.10
N ALA A 309 2.14 -9.36 23.94
CA ALA A 309 0.81 -9.17 23.38
C ALA A 309 0.19 -10.52 23.01
N ARG A 310 -1.12 -10.56 22.86
CA ARG A 310 -1.86 -11.65 22.21
C ARG A 310 -2.46 -11.14 20.93
N ILE A 311 -2.34 -11.92 19.87
CA ILE A 311 -3.01 -11.67 18.59
C ILE A 311 -3.72 -12.95 18.21
N GLY A 312 -5.04 -12.95 18.28
CA GLY A 312 -5.83 -14.18 18.19
C GLY A 312 -5.37 -15.21 19.24
N ASN A 313 -5.02 -16.39 18.79
CA ASN A 313 -4.53 -17.47 19.65
C ASN A 313 -3.00 -17.45 19.91
N LYS A 314 -2.27 -16.50 19.34
CA LYS A 314 -0.80 -16.43 19.46
C LYS A 314 -0.40 -15.45 20.55
N LYS A 315 0.52 -15.88 21.43
CA LYS A 315 1.23 -15.01 22.38
C LYS A 315 2.54 -14.55 21.72
N ILE A 316 2.74 -13.25 21.66
CA ILE A 316 3.92 -12.58 21.09
C ILE A 316 4.65 -11.91 22.25
N LYS A 317 5.89 -12.29 22.46
CA LYS A 317 6.76 -11.67 23.49
C LYS A 317 7.57 -10.54 22.84
N GLU A 318 8.05 -9.62 23.67
CA GLU A 318 9.00 -8.63 23.21
C GLU A 318 10.24 -9.34 22.62
N GLY A 319 10.63 -8.93 21.41
CA GLY A 319 11.73 -9.56 20.68
C GLY A 319 11.31 -10.67 19.69
N ASP A 320 10.07 -11.17 19.74
CA ASP A 320 9.57 -12.10 18.73
C ASP A 320 9.41 -11.38 17.38
N TYR A 321 9.70 -12.09 16.30
CA TYR A 321 9.49 -11.55 14.96
C TYR A 321 8.01 -11.59 14.57
N ILE A 322 7.55 -10.47 14.01
CA ILE A 322 6.27 -10.37 13.32
C ILE A 322 6.47 -9.70 11.96
N THR A 323 5.61 -10.04 11.03
CA THR A 323 5.60 -9.43 9.70
C THR A 323 4.22 -8.83 9.43
N LEU A 324 4.22 -7.58 8.98
CA LEU A 324 3.02 -6.84 8.62
C LEU A 324 2.92 -6.68 7.11
N ASN A 325 1.74 -6.92 6.55
CA ASN A 325 1.39 -6.49 5.21
C ASN A 325 0.45 -5.28 5.30
N GLY A 326 1.02 -4.10 5.26
CA GLY A 326 0.26 -2.87 5.36
C GLY A 326 -0.60 -2.55 4.13
N SER A 327 -0.45 -3.29 3.03
CA SER A 327 -1.28 -3.18 1.82
C SER A 327 -2.58 -3.99 1.92
N SER A 328 -2.57 -5.14 2.60
CA SER A 328 -3.74 -6.01 2.80
C SER A 328 -4.30 -5.95 4.22
N GLY A 329 -3.50 -5.57 5.20
CA GLY A 329 -3.85 -5.60 6.63
C GLY A 329 -3.47 -6.89 7.33
N ASP A 330 -2.86 -7.85 6.65
CA ASP A 330 -2.48 -9.14 7.22
C ASP A 330 -1.31 -9.03 8.20
N ILE A 331 -1.39 -9.81 9.27
CA ILE A 331 -0.37 -9.91 10.31
C ILE A 331 0.10 -11.36 10.37
N TYR A 332 1.41 -11.57 10.28
CA TYR A 332 2.02 -12.89 10.32
C TYR A 332 2.94 -13.03 11.53
N PHE A 333 2.95 -14.21 12.15
CA PHE A 333 3.92 -14.54 13.19
C PHE A 333 5.21 -15.06 12.55
N GLY A 334 6.35 -14.53 13.00
CA GLY A 334 7.65 -14.94 12.50
C GLY A 334 8.22 -14.01 11.43
N LYS A 335 9.39 -14.42 10.94
CA LYS A 335 10.17 -13.68 9.95
C LYS A 335 9.84 -14.18 8.56
N MET A 336 9.18 -13.36 7.75
CA MET A 336 8.94 -13.63 6.33
C MET A 336 9.96 -12.90 5.46
N ARG A 337 10.23 -13.46 4.29
CA ARG A 337 11.12 -12.83 3.31
C ARG A 337 10.42 -11.64 2.68
N LEU A 338 11.11 -10.50 2.68
CA LEU A 338 10.67 -9.31 1.99
C LEU A 338 11.49 -9.11 0.73
N PHE A 339 10.83 -8.72 -0.35
CA PHE A 339 11.49 -8.31 -1.58
C PHE A 339 10.95 -6.95 -2.02
N GLN A 340 11.74 -6.25 -2.77
CA GLN A 340 11.37 -5.00 -3.43
C GLN A 340 11.73 -5.17 -4.90
N ASN A 341 10.78 -4.88 -5.79
CA ASN A 341 11.09 -4.88 -7.21
C ASN A 341 12.07 -3.74 -7.49
N PRO A 342 13.28 -4.02 -7.95
CA PRO A 342 14.13 -2.96 -8.43
C PRO A 342 13.47 -2.31 -9.65
N LEU A 343 13.63 -1.01 -9.78
CA LEU A 343 13.42 -0.30 -11.05
C LEU A 343 14.58 -0.68 -12.00
N ASP A 344 14.63 -1.95 -12.37
CA ASP A 344 15.57 -2.39 -13.39
C ASP A 344 14.98 -2.14 -14.78
N ASN A 345 15.84 -1.95 -15.78
CA ASN A 345 15.42 -1.65 -17.14
C ASN A 345 14.83 -2.87 -17.89
N THR A 346 14.56 -3.98 -17.23
CA THR A 346 14.23 -5.26 -17.85
C THR A 346 12.88 -5.85 -17.39
N GLY A 347 12.32 -5.36 -16.28
CA GLY A 347 11.09 -5.91 -15.69
C GLY A 347 9.78 -5.43 -16.32
N PRO A 348 8.64 -6.05 -15.95
CA PRO A 348 7.31 -5.66 -16.43
C PRO A 348 6.98 -4.18 -16.17
N LEU A 349 7.41 -3.61 -15.04
CA LEU A 349 7.21 -2.20 -14.71
C LEU A 349 7.93 -1.29 -15.70
N SER A 350 9.22 -1.53 -15.98
CA SER A 350 9.98 -0.74 -16.95
C SER A 350 9.39 -0.83 -18.34
N LEU A 351 8.90 -2.01 -18.74
CA LEU A 351 8.21 -2.19 -20.00
C LEU A 351 6.93 -1.35 -20.07
N LEU A 352 6.10 -1.37 -19.03
CA LEU A 352 4.88 -0.57 -18.94
C LEU A 352 5.19 0.92 -18.99
N LEU A 353 6.20 1.38 -18.23
CA LEU A 353 6.63 2.78 -18.22
C LEU A 353 7.18 3.20 -19.58
N SER A 354 7.92 2.34 -20.31
CA SER A 354 8.38 2.63 -21.66
C SER A 354 7.25 2.83 -22.66
N TRP A 355 6.11 2.15 -22.47
CA TRP A 355 4.91 2.40 -23.28
C TRP A 355 4.24 3.71 -22.88
N ALA A 356 4.14 3.99 -21.59
CA ALA A 356 3.60 5.26 -21.09
C ALA A 356 4.39 6.46 -21.63
N ASP A 357 5.73 6.38 -21.68
CA ASP A 357 6.60 7.41 -22.23
C ASP A 357 6.36 7.68 -23.72
N LYS A 358 5.98 6.65 -24.48
CA LYS A 358 5.64 6.80 -25.92
C LYS A 358 4.24 7.37 -26.14
N ILE A 359 3.32 7.20 -25.19
CA ILE A 359 1.93 7.64 -25.29
C ILE A 359 1.75 9.04 -24.74
N ARG A 360 2.44 9.39 -23.65
CA ARG A 360 2.33 10.72 -23.02
C ARG A 360 2.81 11.84 -23.94
N LYS A 361 2.17 13.01 -23.82
CA LYS A 361 2.55 14.23 -24.55
C LYS A 361 3.44 15.16 -23.72
N LEU A 362 3.21 15.20 -22.41
CA LEU A 362 3.98 16.03 -21.49
C LEU A 362 5.26 15.33 -21.06
N LYS A 363 6.33 16.10 -20.97
CA LYS A 363 7.62 15.68 -20.42
C LYS A 363 7.61 15.79 -18.90
N ILE A 364 8.42 14.97 -18.22
CA ILE A 364 8.54 14.95 -16.77
C ILE A 364 9.83 15.62 -16.36
N ARG A 365 9.72 16.63 -15.49
CA ARG A 365 10.84 17.29 -14.82
C ARG A 365 10.70 17.07 -13.31
N THR A 366 11.83 16.87 -12.65
CA THR A 366 11.87 16.65 -11.20
C THR A 366 12.65 17.76 -10.51
N ASN A 367 12.51 17.88 -9.20
CA ASN A 367 13.39 18.71 -8.38
C ASN A 367 14.71 17.97 -8.16
N ALA A 368 15.82 18.63 -8.39
CA ALA A 368 17.17 18.14 -8.12
C ALA A 368 18.09 19.31 -7.82
N ASP A 369 18.76 19.29 -6.69
CA ASP A 369 19.57 20.40 -6.18
C ASP A 369 21.06 20.07 -6.17
N THR A 370 21.41 18.78 -6.34
CA THR A 370 22.80 18.29 -6.38
C THR A 370 23.08 17.46 -7.64
N PRO A 371 24.35 17.29 -8.03
CA PRO A 371 24.71 16.40 -9.14
C PRO A 371 24.25 14.95 -8.93
N ASP A 372 24.25 14.46 -7.69
CA ASP A 372 23.81 13.09 -7.34
C ASP A 372 22.28 12.95 -7.47
N ASP A 373 21.52 13.99 -7.13
CA ASP A 373 20.08 14.03 -7.35
C ASP A 373 19.75 14.00 -8.83
N CYS A 374 20.52 14.75 -9.65
CA CYS A 374 20.37 14.74 -11.12
C CYS A 374 20.62 13.35 -11.70
N GLU A 375 21.65 12.64 -11.25
CA GLU A 375 21.96 11.29 -11.70
C GLU A 375 20.85 10.30 -11.35
N LYS A 376 20.35 10.36 -10.12
CA LYS A 376 19.19 9.56 -9.69
C LYS A 376 17.94 9.90 -10.51
N ALA A 377 17.68 11.19 -10.73
CA ALA A 377 16.54 11.66 -11.51
C ALA A 377 16.56 11.11 -12.95
N ILE A 378 17.70 11.15 -13.62
CA ILE A 378 17.89 10.56 -14.95
C ILE A 378 17.67 9.05 -14.90
N GLY A 379 18.22 8.36 -13.88
CA GLY A 379 18.00 6.93 -13.68
C GLY A 379 16.53 6.55 -13.52
N PHE A 380 15.71 7.45 -12.97
CA PHE A 380 14.26 7.29 -12.86
C PHE A 380 13.47 7.78 -14.09
N GLY A 381 14.16 8.23 -15.15
CA GLY A 381 13.53 8.65 -16.40
C GLY A 381 13.07 10.10 -16.43
N ALA A 382 13.60 10.97 -15.57
CA ALA A 382 13.35 12.41 -15.67
C ALA A 382 13.99 13.00 -16.95
N GLU A 383 13.28 13.93 -17.60
CA GLU A 383 13.68 14.58 -18.84
C GLU A 383 14.13 16.03 -18.63
N GLY A 384 14.45 16.36 -17.38
CA GLY A 384 14.96 17.67 -17.00
C GLY A 384 14.78 17.96 -15.51
N VAL A 385 15.36 19.07 -15.06
CA VAL A 385 15.16 19.61 -13.72
C VAL A 385 14.09 20.70 -13.78
N GLY A 386 13.00 20.49 -13.03
CA GLY A 386 11.90 21.44 -12.93
C GLY A 386 12.16 22.55 -11.92
N LEU A 387 12.97 22.26 -10.91
CA LEU A 387 13.44 23.24 -9.95
C LEU A 387 14.76 22.77 -9.33
N CYS A 388 15.80 23.61 -9.50
CA CYS A 388 17.03 23.54 -8.73
C CYS A 388 17.04 24.72 -7.75
N ARG A 389 17.02 24.40 -6.45
CA ARG A 389 17.03 25.39 -5.36
C ARG A 389 18.48 25.71 -5.00
N THR A 390 18.94 26.89 -5.37
CA THR A 390 20.35 27.27 -5.21
C THR A 390 20.77 27.43 -3.76
N GLU A 391 19.86 27.74 -2.87
CA GLU A 391 20.10 27.83 -1.42
C GLU A 391 20.51 26.49 -0.81
N HIS A 392 20.01 25.35 -1.33
CA HIS A 392 20.37 24.01 -0.87
C HIS A 392 21.85 23.66 -1.12
N MET A 393 22.52 24.35 -2.05
CA MET A 393 23.95 24.17 -2.29
C MET A 393 24.82 24.64 -1.13
N PHE A 394 24.24 25.39 -0.18
CA PHE A 394 24.96 26.02 0.93
C PHE A 394 24.73 25.38 2.28
N PHE A 395 23.99 24.27 2.40
CA PHE A 395 23.76 23.57 3.68
C PHE A 395 24.98 22.76 4.16
N ASP A 396 26.03 22.60 3.37
CA ASP A 396 27.28 21.98 3.83
C ASP A 396 27.95 22.82 4.92
N GLU A 397 28.49 22.19 5.96
CA GLU A 397 29.07 22.88 7.13
C GLU A 397 30.11 23.95 6.78
N LYS A 398 30.93 23.72 5.74
CA LYS A 398 31.95 24.68 5.31
C LYS A 398 31.35 25.86 4.58
N ARG A 399 30.23 25.69 3.91
CA ARG A 399 29.59 26.69 3.09
C ARG A 399 28.54 27.50 3.86
N VAL A 400 27.79 26.87 4.74
CA VAL A 400 26.74 27.50 5.54
C VAL A 400 27.30 28.65 6.37
N HIS A 401 28.56 28.50 6.87
CA HIS A 401 29.20 29.54 7.66
C HIS A 401 29.47 30.81 6.86
N GLU A 402 30.04 30.70 5.64
CA GLU A 402 30.25 31.82 4.73
C GLU A 402 28.94 32.42 4.24
N PHE A 403 27.92 31.56 4.03
CA PHE A 403 26.60 31.99 3.61
C PHE A 403 25.89 32.82 4.70
N ARG A 404 26.01 32.40 5.97
CA ARG A 404 25.54 33.18 7.13
C ARG A 404 26.19 34.56 7.23
N LYS A 405 27.52 34.66 7.00
CA LYS A 405 28.22 35.94 6.97
C LYS A 405 27.67 36.84 5.86
N MET A 406 27.39 36.30 4.70
CA MET A 406 26.79 37.05 3.58
C MET A 406 25.38 37.58 3.92
N ILE A 407 24.54 36.77 4.59
CA ILE A 407 23.19 37.19 5.02
C ILE A 407 23.29 38.33 6.04
N LEU A 408 24.20 38.22 6.99
CA LEU A 408 24.35 39.14 8.13
C LEU A 408 25.16 40.40 7.79
N ALA A 409 25.78 40.47 6.61
CA ALA A 409 26.51 41.65 6.19
C ALA A 409 25.61 42.87 6.05
N GLU A 410 25.99 43.99 6.67
CA GLU A 410 25.21 45.22 6.70
C GLU A 410 25.34 46.02 5.40
N ASP A 411 26.56 46.11 4.90
CA ASP A 411 26.87 46.88 3.70
C ASP A 411 27.11 45.99 2.47
N ARG A 412 27.02 46.58 1.29
CA ARG A 412 27.17 45.91 0.01
C ARG A 412 28.61 45.43 -0.24
N GLU A 413 29.60 46.14 0.25
CA GLU A 413 31.01 45.82 0.00
C GLU A 413 31.41 44.57 0.79
N THR A 414 31.08 44.53 2.07
CA THR A 414 31.27 43.37 2.94
C THR A 414 30.51 42.14 2.42
N ARG A 415 29.26 42.33 2.01
CA ARG A 415 28.46 41.25 1.39
C ARG A 415 29.11 40.71 0.14
N ASN A 416 29.61 41.57 -0.74
CA ASN A 416 30.32 41.18 -1.97
C ASN A 416 31.60 40.39 -1.68
N SER A 417 32.30 40.69 -0.57
CA SER A 417 33.49 39.94 -0.19
C SER A 417 33.15 38.48 0.15
N TYR A 418 32.08 38.24 0.90
CA TYR A 418 31.60 36.89 1.23
C TYR A 418 31.04 36.16 0.02
N LEU A 419 30.34 36.87 -0.87
CA LEU A 419 29.88 36.30 -2.15
C LEU A 419 31.03 35.80 -3.02
N LYS A 420 32.18 36.52 -3.05
CA LYS A 420 33.38 36.05 -3.79
C LYS A 420 33.89 34.71 -3.23
N ASN A 421 33.77 34.45 -1.92
CA ASN A 421 34.15 33.17 -1.31
C ASN A 421 33.19 32.03 -1.68
N LEU A 422 31.91 32.34 -1.88
CA LEU A 422 30.87 31.38 -2.23
C LEU A 422 30.83 31.02 -3.73
N LEU A 423 31.21 31.98 -4.59
CA LEU A 423 31.15 31.85 -6.04
C LEU A 423 31.85 30.59 -6.59
N PRO A 424 33.07 30.22 -6.18
CA PRO A 424 33.73 29.02 -6.68
C PRO A 424 32.96 27.72 -6.38
N PHE A 425 32.32 27.64 -5.22
CA PHE A 425 31.52 26.46 -4.85
C PHE A 425 30.30 26.35 -5.76
N GLN A 426 29.55 27.42 -5.91
CA GLN A 426 28.35 27.43 -6.73
C GLN A 426 28.67 27.19 -8.21
N THR A 427 29.75 27.81 -8.73
CA THR A 427 30.23 27.55 -10.08
C THR A 427 30.53 26.07 -10.31
N LYS A 428 31.21 25.42 -9.35
CA LYS A 428 31.54 24.00 -9.43
C LYS A 428 30.28 23.11 -9.42
N ASP A 429 29.31 23.47 -8.59
CA ASP A 429 28.07 22.69 -8.47
C ASP A 429 27.22 22.83 -9.75
N PHE A 430 27.05 24.03 -10.26
CA PHE A 430 26.37 24.23 -11.54
C PHE A 430 27.07 23.52 -12.70
N TYR A 431 28.40 23.60 -12.76
CA TYR A 431 29.15 22.88 -13.80
C TYR A 431 28.84 21.38 -13.76
N LYS A 432 28.84 20.79 -12.57
CA LYS A 432 28.55 19.35 -12.40
C LYS A 432 27.10 19.01 -12.72
N ILE A 433 26.14 19.84 -12.26
CA ILE A 433 24.71 19.67 -12.55
C ILE A 433 24.47 19.75 -14.05
N LEU A 434 24.94 20.81 -14.69
CA LEU A 434 24.75 21.04 -16.14
C LEU A 434 25.43 19.96 -16.98
N LYS A 435 26.60 19.48 -16.55
CA LYS A 435 27.28 18.35 -17.20
C LYS A 435 26.50 17.05 -17.12
N LYS A 436 25.85 16.77 -15.96
CA LYS A 436 25.00 15.58 -15.81
C LYS A 436 23.70 15.70 -16.60
N MET A 437 23.18 16.91 -16.72
CA MET A 437 21.93 17.22 -17.42
C MET A 437 22.16 17.65 -18.87
N ASP A 438 23.29 17.29 -19.47
CA ASP A 438 23.61 17.69 -20.85
C ASP A 438 22.49 17.32 -21.83
N GLY A 439 22.06 18.30 -22.63
CA GLY A 439 20.91 18.16 -23.54
C GLY A 439 19.52 18.22 -22.88
N MET A 440 19.42 18.32 -21.53
CA MET A 440 18.17 18.40 -20.81
C MET A 440 17.97 19.79 -20.16
N PRO A 441 16.73 20.31 -20.11
CA PRO A 441 16.47 21.61 -19.49
C PRO A 441 16.64 21.56 -17.95
N VAL A 442 17.27 22.61 -17.41
CA VAL A 442 17.42 22.83 -15.98
C VAL A 442 16.83 24.18 -15.62
N THR A 443 15.77 24.19 -14.82
CA THR A 443 15.20 25.42 -14.27
C THR A 443 15.85 25.72 -12.94
N VAL A 444 16.54 26.84 -12.86
CA VAL A 444 17.26 27.29 -11.67
C VAL A 444 16.47 28.38 -10.98
N ARG A 445 16.19 28.22 -9.69
CA ARG A 445 15.68 29.32 -8.84
C ARG A 445 16.85 30.22 -8.48
N LEU A 446 16.67 31.51 -8.69
CA LEU A 446 17.61 32.49 -8.13
C LEU A 446 17.63 32.40 -6.62
N LEU A 447 18.72 32.82 -6.00
CA LEU A 447 18.96 32.67 -4.58
C LEU A 447 17.82 33.30 -3.75
N ASP A 448 17.10 32.47 -3.04
CA ASP A 448 15.96 32.82 -2.18
C ASP A 448 16.07 32.04 -0.85
N PRO A 449 17.01 32.44 0.02
CA PRO A 449 17.27 31.68 1.24
C PRO A 449 16.15 31.88 2.26
N PRO A 450 15.54 30.79 2.77
CA PRO A 450 14.66 30.87 3.91
C PRO A 450 15.48 31.24 5.16
N LEU A 451 15.40 32.50 5.55
CA LEU A 451 16.29 33.05 6.60
C LEU A 451 16.25 32.25 7.89
N HIS A 452 15.05 31.79 8.30
CA HIS A 452 14.86 30.96 9.49
C HIS A 452 15.62 29.63 9.48
N GLU A 453 15.98 29.08 8.30
CA GLU A 453 16.77 27.85 8.22
C GLU A 453 18.28 28.12 8.35
N PHE A 454 18.74 29.26 7.87
CA PHE A 454 20.17 29.62 7.87
C PHE A 454 20.60 30.31 9.14
N ILE A 455 19.79 31.21 9.71
CA ILE A 455 20.16 32.07 10.84
C ILE A 455 19.58 31.62 12.18
N ASN A 456 18.98 30.43 12.25
CA ASN A 456 18.55 29.86 13.54
C ASN A 456 19.74 29.29 14.30
N ILE A 457 20.62 30.20 14.75
CA ILE A 457 21.89 29.90 15.45
C ILE A 457 21.85 30.48 16.85
N HIS A 458 22.44 29.79 17.81
CA HIS A 458 22.46 30.18 19.23
C HIS A 458 23.78 29.85 19.90
N GLY A 459 24.07 30.50 21.01
CA GLY A 459 25.15 30.15 21.92
C GLY A 459 26.55 30.14 21.31
N LYS A 460 27.20 28.99 21.29
CA LYS A 460 28.58 28.85 20.79
C LYS A 460 28.73 29.13 19.30
N GLU A 461 27.74 28.74 18.50
CA GLU A 461 27.75 28.94 17.05
C GLU A 461 27.68 30.42 16.68
N MET A 462 26.81 31.18 17.36
CA MET A 462 26.67 32.62 17.17
C MET A 462 27.95 33.34 17.57
N ARG A 463 28.57 32.98 18.69
CA ARG A 463 29.85 33.58 19.14
C ARG A 463 30.98 33.31 18.14
N LYS A 464 31.06 32.10 17.59
CA LYS A 464 32.02 31.76 16.56
C LYS A 464 31.84 32.62 15.31
N LEU A 465 30.58 32.72 14.85
CA LEU A 465 30.26 33.55 13.70
C LEU A 465 30.60 35.02 13.89
N ALA A 466 30.30 35.58 15.07
CA ALA A 466 30.64 36.96 15.44
C ALA A 466 32.15 37.20 15.42
N ASN A 467 32.94 36.30 16.03
CA ASN A 467 34.41 36.37 16.01
C ASN A 467 34.96 36.32 14.58
N ASP A 468 34.45 35.44 13.74
CA ASP A 468 34.89 35.31 12.36
C ASP A 468 34.49 36.51 11.47
N MET A 469 33.47 37.24 11.88
CA MET A 469 33.06 38.52 11.25
C MET A 469 33.78 39.74 11.84
N GLY A 470 34.51 39.56 12.94
CA GLY A 470 35.14 40.68 13.62
C GLY A 470 34.14 41.60 14.34
N LEU A 471 32.94 41.12 14.67
CA LEU A 471 31.87 41.89 15.28
C LEU A 471 31.59 41.47 16.73
N PRO A 472 31.11 42.38 17.60
CA PRO A 472 30.60 42.02 18.89
C PRO A 472 29.43 41.04 18.76
N TRP A 473 29.43 40.00 19.62
CA TRP A 473 28.40 38.95 19.51
C TRP A 473 26.96 39.51 19.67
N LYS A 474 26.78 40.55 20.49
CA LYS A 474 25.48 41.24 20.66
C LYS A 474 24.97 41.89 19.37
N ALA A 475 25.86 42.52 18.60
CA ALA A 475 25.48 43.11 17.32
C ALA A 475 25.01 42.06 16.31
N VAL A 476 25.66 40.89 16.31
CA VAL A 476 25.26 39.78 15.49
C VAL A 476 23.91 39.19 15.94
N GLU A 477 23.68 39.08 17.26
CA GLU A 477 22.41 38.66 17.85
C GLU A 477 21.24 39.58 17.45
N GLU A 478 21.41 40.89 17.65
CA GLU A 478 20.44 41.91 17.26
C GLU A 478 20.14 41.85 15.76
N ARG A 479 21.15 41.61 14.93
CA ARG A 479 20.99 41.46 13.50
C ARG A 479 20.22 40.19 13.12
N VAL A 480 20.52 39.06 13.74
CA VAL A 480 19.78 37.81 13.58
C VAL A 480 18.32 37.99 13.96
N ASP A 481 18.05 38.66 15.09
CA ASP A 481 16.68 38.88 15.56
C ASP A 481 15.92 39.83 14.66
N SER A 482 16.56 40.90 14.12
CA SER A 482 15.93 41.81 13.17
C SER A 482 15.58 41.16 11.81
N LEU A 483 16.18 40.03 11.47
CA LEU A 483 15.92 39.27 10.24
C LEU A 483 14.93 38.13 10.43
N LYS A 484 14.50 37.87 11.67
CA LYS A 484 13.45 36.87 11.99
C LYS A 484 12.03 37.45 11.94
N GLU A 485 11.90 38.79 12.01
CA GLU A 485 10.64 39.51 11.84
C GLU A 485 10.26 39.63 10.36
#